data_44ffaf40105f31d8f70d0a3ffa4d6efc
#
_entry.id   44ffaf40105f31d8f70d0a3ffa4d6efc
#
_cell.length_a   1.000
_cell.length_b   1.000
_cell.length_c   1.000
_cell.angle_alpha   90.00
_cell.angle_beta   90.00
_cell.angle_gamma   90.00
#
_symmetry.space_group_name_H-M   'P 1'
#
loop_
_entity.id
_entity.type
_entity.pdbx_description
1 polymer ?
#
loop_
_entity_poly.entity_id
_entity_poly.type
_entity_poly.pdbx_seq_one_letter_code
_entity_poly.pdbx_strand_id
1 'polypeptide(L)'
;YKKLSMSRKNLIVLNHKDIILRDQKILNLYLDFKAKIKKLKSKKFLVAVSGGTDSLTLAAMCKIYQNEYKKKIFYYTNINHNIRRNSLKESEKVKKILKKQKISLRVITNKVKIEKNIQHLARKARYSILVRECLQKNCKYILMGHHKDDQIETFLIRLSRGSGVRGLSSMEMISKVNSNIKVFRPFLEIEKKVLIHSAKKIFGEYINDPSNKNDKFLRVKIRKILPILINSGISKDQIIKSINNLQTSSETLNLYYSDIYKKIVKKTGKKITIQKKSFLSLNKEFQIKILGNIFKELKKTDYPPRVKKIEFLLKRLMRRDFKNYSLAGC
;
A
#
# COMPACT_ATOMS: atom_id res chain seq x y z
N TYR A 1 -32.58 -32.87 -32.09
CA TYR A 1 -31.39 -32.48 -31.27
C TYR A 1 -30.25 -32.11 -32.23
N LYS A 2 -30.05 -30.77 -32.50
CA LYS A 2 -28.90 -30.24 -33.23
C LYS A 2 -27.78 -29.98 -32.23
N LYS A 3 -26.69 -30.76 -32.28
CA LYS A 3 -25.42 -30.46 -31.62
C LYS A 3 -24.83 -29.20 -32.27
N LEU A 4 -24.84 -28.08 -31.53
CA LEU A 4 -24.03 -26.89 -31.89
C LEU A 4 -22.57 -27.18 -31.52
N SER A 5 -21.73 -27.49 -32.52
CA SER A 5 -20.28 -27.50 -32.37
C SER A 5 -19.79 -26.06 -32.33
N MET A 6 -19.47 -25.57 -31.11
CA MET A 6 -18.84 -24.26 -30.96
C MET A 6 -17.37 -24.35 -31.35
N SER A 7 -17.02 -23.76 -32.49
CA SER A 7 -15.66 -23.52 -32.92
C SER A 7 -14.90 -22.69 -31.91
N ARG A 8 -13.64 -23.08 -31.56
CA ARG A 8 -12.72 -22.37 -30.66
C ARG A 8 -12.35 -20.93 -31.07
N LYS A 9 -12.80 -20.44 -32.23
CA LYS A 9 -12.52 -19.08 -32.72
C LYS A 9 -13.51 -18.01 -32.23
N ASN A 10 -14.62 -18.37 -31.64
CA ASN A 10 -15.61 -17.44 -31.09
C ASN A 10 -15.66 -17.49 -29.58
N LEU A 11 -14.52 -17.35 -28.91
CA LEU A 11 -14.48 -16.85 -27.54
C LEU A 11 -14.93 -15.39 -27.61
N ILE A 12 -16.23 -15.20 -27.58
CA ILE A 12 -16.92 -13.93 -27.34
C ILE A 12 -16.21 -13.30 -26.15
N VAL A 13 -15.65 -12.14 -26.35
CA VAL A 13 -15.21 -11.25 -25.27
C VAL A 13 -16.45 -11.00 -24.42
N LEU A 14 -16.67 -11.85 -23.41
CA LEU A 14 -17.78 -11.70 -22.47
C LEU A 14 -17.70 -10.28 -21.94
N ASN A 15 -18.74 -9.50 -22.19
CA ASN A 15 -18.80 -8.13 -21.68
C ASN A 15 -18.60 -8.23 -20.17
N HIS A 16 -17.68 -7.46 -19.60
CA HIS A 16 -17.37 -7.50 -18.15
C HIS A 16 -18.62 -7.43 -17.27
N LYS A 17 -19.69 -6.78 -17.76
CA LYS A 17 -21.01 -6.77 -17.12
C LYS A 17 -21.61 -8.18 -16.99
N ASP A 18 -21.50 -9.01 -18.00
CA ASP A 18 -22.12 -10.34 -18.00
C ASP A 18 -21.41 -11.30 -17.04
N ILE A 19 -20.07 -11.20 -16.91
CA ILE A 19 -19.31 -12.00 -15.94
C ILE A 19 -19.68 -11.59 -14.53
N ILE A 20 -19.82 -10.29 -14.27
CA ILE A 20 -20.17 -9.76 -12.94
C ILE A 20 -21.59 -10.16 -12.53
N LEU A 21 -22.55 -9.99 -13.43
CA LEU A 21 -23.95 -10.28 -13.13
C LEU A 21 -24.22 -11.78 -12.93
N ARG A 22 -23.37 -12.66 -13.49
CA ARG A 22 -23.48 -14.12 -13.38
C ARG A 22 -22.73 -14.73 -12.19
N ASP A 23 -21.85 -13.96 -11.51
CA ASP A 23 -21.07 -14.45 -10.36
C ASP A 23 -21.24 -13.52 -9.16
N GLN A 24 -22.01 -14.00 -8.19
CA GLN A 24 -22.35 -13.22 -6.98
C GLN A 24 -21.12 -12.76 -6.19
N LYS A 25 -20.03 -13.55 -6.17
CA LYS A 25 -18.80 -13.17 -5.46
C LYS A 25 -18.11 -11.98 -6.15
N ILE A 26 -18.09 -11.99 -7.48
CA ILE A 26 -17.51 -10.89 -8.28
C ILE A 26 -18.41 -9.66 -8.21
N LEU A 27 -19.72 -9.83 -8.23
CA LEU A 27 -20.68 -8.74 -8.08
C LEU A 27 -20.49 -8.04 -6.71
N ASN A 28 -20.46 -8.79 -5.62
CA ASN A 28 -20.26 -8.25 -4.27
C ASN A 28 -18.91 -7.51 -4.16
N LEU A 29 -17.83 -8.07 -4.72
CA LEU A 29 -16.52 -7.41 -4.77
C LEU A 29 -16.59 -6.09 -5.55
N TYR A 30 -17.27 -6.07 -6.68
CA TYR A 30 -17.44 -4.85 -7.48
C TYR A 30 -18.26 -3.79 -6.75
N LEU A 31 -19.37 -4.16 -6.10
CA LEU A 31 -20.21 -3.23 -5.35
C LEU A 31 -19.43 -2.61 -4.17
N ASP A 32 -18.66 -3.39 -3.43
CA ASP A 32 -17.78 -2.91 -2.37
C ASP A 32 -16.72 -1.94 -2.91
N PHE A 33 -16.02 -2.35 -3.99
CA PHE A 33 -15.07 -1.48 -4.68
C PHE A 33 -15.71 -0.16 -5.13
N LYS A 34 -16.88 -0.23 -5.76
CA LYS A 34 -17.65 0.91 -6.26
C LYS A 34 -18.01 1.88 -5.14
N ALA A 35 -18.50 1.37 -4.01
CA ALA A 35 -18.84 2.17 -2.84
C ALA A 35 -17.62 2.92 -2.28
N LYS A 36 -16.45 2.24 -2.21
CA LYS A 36 -15.22 2.82 -1.71
C LYS A 36 -14.61 3.86 -2.66
N ILE A 37 -14.53 3.57 -3.96
CA ILE A 37 -13.93 4.50 -4.93
C ILE A 37 -14.80 5.73 -5.22
N LYS A 38 -16.13 5.61 -5.11
CA LYS A 38 -17.06 6.73 -5.28
C LYS A 38 -16.81 7.86 -4.28
N LYS A 39 -16.33 7.54 -3.07
CA LYS A 39 -15.94 8.51 -2.03
C LYS A 39 -14.72 9.35 -2.40
N LEU A 40 -13.93 8.93 -3.40
CA LEU A 40 -12.72 9.65 -3.81
C LEU A 40 -13.06 10.78 -4.79
N LYS A 41 -12.79 12.02 -4.35
CA LYS A 41 -12.96 13.23 -5.17
C LYS A 41 -11.81 13.34 -6.21
N SER A 42 -11.75 12.42 -7.19
CA SER A 42 -10.78 12.45 -8.29
C SER A 42 -11.42 11.96 -9.59
N LYS A 43 -10.95 12.50 -10.73
CA LYS A 43 -11.33 12.03 -12.06
C LYS A 43 -10.30 11.06 -12.63
N LYS A 44 -9.02 11.16 -12.22
CA LYS A 44 -7.89 10.39 -12.75
C LYS A 44 -7.23 9.56 -11.66
N PHE A 45 -6.89 8.32 -11.99
CA PHE A 45 -6.31 7.35 -11.08
C PHE A 45 -5.17 6.59 -11.76
N LEU A 46 -4.11 6.26 -11.04
CA LEU A 46 -3.05 5.37 -11.49
C LEU A 46 -3.23 4.00 -10.83
N VAL A 47 -3.28 2.93 -11.62
CA VAL A 47 -3.43 1.54 -11.14
C VAL A 47 -2.10 0.82 -11.27
N ALA A 48 -1.53 0.38 -10.16
CA ALA A 48 -0.31 -0.41 -10.14
C ALA A 48 -0.65 -1.88 -10.42
N VAL A 49 -0.13 -2.42 -11.52
CA VAL A 49 -0.40 -3.79 -11.97
C VAL A 49 0.88 -4.60 -11.99
N SER A 50 0.98 -5.63 -11.13
CA SER A 50 2.11 -6.56 -11.10
C SER A 50 1.92 -7.81 -11.96
N GLY A 51 0.67 -8.11 -12.35
CA GLY A 51 0.30 -9.32 -13.10
C GLY A 51 -0.17 -10.50 -12.23
N GLY A 52 -0.05 -10.39 -10.89
CA GLY A 52 -0.65 -11.34 -9.96
C GLY A 52 -2.16 -11.12 -9.83
N THR A 53 -2.85 -12.11 -9.25
CA THR A 53 -4.31 -12.16 -9.11
C THR A 53 -4.92 -10.87 -8.56
N ASP A 54 -4.30 -10.28 -7.52
CA ASP A 54 -4.83 -9.10 -6.82
C ASP A 54 -4.83 -7.86 -7.69
N SER A 55 -3.70 -7.64 -8.38
CA SER A 55 -3.53 -6.49 -9.26
C SER A 55 -4.32 -6.60 -10.55
N LEU A 56 -4.51 -7.82 -11.08
CA LEU A 56 -5.38 -8.08 -12.22
C LEU A 56 -6.84 -7.85 -11.83
N THR A 57 -7.30 -8.39 -10.72
CA THR A 57 -8.66 -8.15 -10.22
C THR A 57 -8.91 -6.65 -10.01
N LEU A 58 -7.95 -5.92 -9.43
CA LEU A 58 -8.06 -4.47 -9.29
C LEU A 58 -8.19 -3.77 -10.64
N ALA A 59 -7.38 -4.18 -11.64
CA ALA A 59 -7.47 -3.63 -12.99
C ALA A 59 -8.84 -3.87 -13.63
N ALA A 60 -9.41 -5.07 -13.45
CA ALA A 60 -10.75 -5.39 -13.92
C ALA A 60 -11.82 -4.50 -13.26
N MET A 61 -11.82 -4.40 -11.93
CA MET A 61 -12.79 -3.55 -11.20
C MET A 61 -12.70 -2.09 -11.65
N CYS A 62 -11.49 -1.58 -11.85
CA CYS A 62 -11.28 -0.22 -12.38
C CYS A 62 -11.83 -0.06 -13.80
N LYS A 63 -11.62 -1.04 -14.68
CA LYS A 63 -12.12 -1.01 -16.06
C LYS A 63 -13.64 -1.03 -16.13
N ILE A 64 -14.27 -1.85 -15.32
CA ILE A 64 -15.72 -1.94 -15.19
C ILE A 64 -16.29 -0.61 -14.71
N TYR A 65 -15.70 -0.06 -13.64
CA TYR A 65 -16.10 1.25 -13.11
C TYR A 65 -15.91 2.37 -14.14
N GLN A 66 -14.83 2.35 -14.93
CA GLN A 66 -14.62 3.29 -16.04
C GLN A 66 -15.68 3.17 -17.12
N ASN A 67 -16.10 1.96 -17.44
CA ASN A 67 -17.15 1.74 -18.44
C ASN A 67 -18.51 2.26 -17.98
N GLU A 68 -18.80 2.16 -16.68
CA GLU A 68 -20.02 2.69 -16.06
C GLU A 68 -19.94 4.22 -15.90
N TYR A 69 -18.77 4.75 -15.52
CA TYR A 69 -18.54 6.19 -15.27
C TYR A 69 -17.51 6.76 -16.26
N LYS A 70 -17.96 7.13 -17.47
CA LYS A 70 -17.11 7.59 -18.59
C LYS A 70 -16.19 8.77 -18.26
N LYS A 71 -16.57 9.62 -17.29
CA LYS A 71 -15.76 10.75 -16.82
C LYS A 71 -14.56 10.35 -15.91
N LYS A 72 -14.47 9.08 -15.50
CA LYS A 72 -13.38 8.55 -14.69
C LYS A 72 -12.33 7.89 -15.58
N ILE A 73 -11.06 8.21 -15.37
CA ILE A 73 -9.93 7.77 -16.20
C ILE A 73 -8.97 6.98 -15.33
N PHE A 74 -8.60 5.78 -15.78
CA PHE A 74 -7.62 4.92 -15.12
C PHE A 74 -6.43 4.67 -16.05
N TYR A 75 -5.24 4.94 -15.53
CA TYR A 75 -3.96 4.64 -16.17
C TYR A 75 -3.38 3.40 -15.52
N TYR A 76 -3.05 2.39 -16.29
CA TYR A 76 -2.53 1.12 -15.79
C TYR A 76 -1.03 1.04 -16.04
N THR A 77 -0.25 0.82 -14.98
CA THR A 77 1.22 0.83 -15.05
C THR A 77 1.77 -0.43 -14.40
N ASN A 78 2.62 -1.13 -15.14
CA ASN A 78 3.47 -2.22 -14.65
C ASN A 78 4.89 -1.69 -14.50
N ILE A 79 5.57 -2.07 -13.42
CA ILE A 79 6.98 -1.75 -13.21
C ILE A 79 7.78 -3.03 -13.32
N ASN A 80 8.57 -3.12 -14.37
CA ASN A 80 9.60 -4.12 -14.51
C ASN A 80 10.84 -3.71 -13.71
N HIS A 81 11.14 -4.44 -12.63
CA HIS A 81 12.29 -4.16 -11.78
C HIS A 81 13.64 -4.57 -12.39
N ASN A 82 13.61 -5.32 -13.49
CA ASN A 82 14.80 -5.83 -14.20
C ASN A 82 15.79 -6.59 -13.28
N ILE A 83 15.25 -7.33 -12.29
CA ILE A 83 16.05 -8.10 -11.33
C ILE A 83 16.35 -9.51 -11.88
N ARG A 84 15.49 -10.05 -12.74
CA ARG A 84 15.58 -11.39 -13.31
C ARG A 84 15.56 -11.34 -14.83
N ARG A 85 16.27 -12.29 -15.50
CA ARG A 85 16.29 -12.40 -16.99
C ARG A 85 14.89 -12.42 -17.62
N ASN A 86 13.93 -13.07 -16.96
CA ASN A 86 12.57 -13.23 -17.49
C ASN A 86 11.59 -12.10 -17.12
N SER A 87 12.01 -11.09 -16.35
CA SER A 87 11.10 -10.03 -15.86
C SER A 87 10.46 -9.21 -17.01
N LEU A 88 11.16 -9.02 -18.12
CA LEU A 88 10.61 -8.35 -19.30
C LEU A 88 9.53 -9.21 -19.97
N LYS A 89 9.80 -10.50 -20.16
CA LYS A 89 8.82 -11.47 -20.73
C LYS A 89 7.57 -11.55 -19.85
N GLU A 90 7.71 -11.54 -18.53
CA GLU A 90 6.58 -11.50 -17.60
C GLU A 90 5.74 -10.23 -17.80
N SER A 91 6.38 -9.05 -17.90
CA SER A 91 5.69 -7.77 -18.13
C SER A 91 4.94 -7.75 -19.47
N GLU A 92 5.54 -8.28 -20.54
CA GLU A 92 4.87 -8.42 -21.84
C GLU A 92 3.69 -9.41 -21.80
N LYS A 93 3.81 -10.49 -21.04
CA LYS A 93 2.69 -11.42 -20.82
C LYS A 93 1.54 -10.70 -20.09
N VAL A 94 1.82 -9.91 -19.05
CA VAL A 94 0.80 -9.10 -18.36
C VAL A 94 0.11 -8.14 -19.33
N LYS A 95 0.89 -7.49 -20.20
CA LYS A 95 0.35 -6.59 -21.23
C LYS A 95 -0.59 -7.30 -22.18
N LYS A 96 -0.24 -8.53 -22.64
CA LYS A 96 -1.09 -9.36 -23.48
C LYS A 96 -2.39 -9.78 -22.77
N ILE A 97 -2.31 -10.20 -21.49
CA ILE A 97 -3.47 -10.55 -20.67
C ILE A 97 -4.46 -9.38 -20.59
N LEU A 98 -3.97 -8.20 -20.26
CA LEU A 98 -4.80 -7.00 -20.12
C LEU A 98 -5.35 -6.49 -21.45
N LYS A 99 -4.59 -6.63 -22.54
CA LYS A 99 -5.04 -6.26 -23.89
C LYS A 99 -6.27 -7.04 -24.32
N LYS A 100 -6.38 -8.34 -23.97
CA LYS A 100 -7.56 -9.17 -24.23
C LYS A 100 -8.83 -8.57 -23.60
N GLN A 101 -8.67 -7.82 -22.50
CA GLN A 101 -9.77 -7.15 -21.79
C GLN A 101 -9.88 -5.65 -22.13
N LYS A 102 -9.30 -5.22 -23.25
CA LYS A 102 -9.29 -3.82 -23.70
C LYS A 102 -8.71 -2.84 -22.65
N ILE A 103 -7.72 -3.30 -21.87
CA ILE A 103 -6.99 -2.51 -20.90
C ILE A 103 -5.60 -2.23 -21.46
N SER A 104 -5.28 -0.94 -21.68
CA SER A 104 -3.95 -0.51 -22.13
C SER A 104 -2.99 -0.44 -20.95
N LEU A 105 -1.92 -1.23 -20.94
CA LEU A 105 -0.90 -1.26 -19.90
C LEU A 105 0.38 -0.56 -20.35
N ARG A 106 0.86 0.41 -19.57
CA ARG A 106 2.20 0.98 -19.72
C ARG A 106 3.19 0.17 -18.89
N VAL A 107 4.23 -0.34 -19.52
CA VAL A 107 5.34 -1.01 -18.86
C VAL A 107 6.49 -0.02 -18.69
N ILE A 108 7.02 0.12 -17.48
CA ILE A 108 8.16 0.97 -17.16
C ILE A 108 9.26 0.11 -16.57
N THR A 109 10.41 0.08 -17.23
CA THR A 109 11.57 -0.65 -16.72
C THR A 109 12.40 0.22 -15.79
N ASN A 110 12.70 -0.29 -14.60
CA ASN A 110 13.63 0.33 -13.68
C ASN A 110 15.06 0.24 -14.23
N LYS A 111 15.69 1.40 -14.42
CA LYS A 111 17.07 1.50 -14.93
C LYS A 111 18.13 1.32 -13.83
N VAL A 112 17.74 1.42 -12.55
CA VAL A 112 18.68 1.31 -11.42
C VAL A 112 18.93 -0.15 -11.11
N LYS A 113 20.20 -0.55 -11.16
CA LYS A 113 20.64 -1.90 -10.77
C LYS A 113 20.49 -2.08 -9.26
N ILE A 114 19.86 -3.15 -8.83
CA ILE A 114 19.57 -3.42 -7.41
C ILE A 114 20.33 -4.70 -7.01
N GLU A 115 21.43 -4.53 -6.29
CA GLU A 115 22.32 -5.66 -5.90
C GLU A 115 22.21 -6.03 -4.42
N LYS A 116 21.94 -5.05 -3.54
CA LYS A 116 21.84 -5.26 -2.08
C LYS A 116 20.44 -4.81 -1.59
N ASN A 117 19.97 -5.41 -0.48
CA ASN A 117 18.66 -5.09 0.10
C ASN A 117 17.51 -5.05 -0.93
N ILE A 118 17.49 -6.05 -1.81
CA ILE A 118 16.69 -6.11 -3.04
C ILE A 118 15.21 -5.70 -2.79
N GLN A 119 14.57 -6.27 -1.75
CA GLN A 119 13.15 -5.97 -1.47
C GLN A 119 12.93 -4.50 -1.09
N HIS A 120 13.79 -3.94 -0.25
CA HIS A 120 13.65 -2.55 0.20
C HIS A 120 13.89 -1.58 -0.96
N LEU A 121 14.96 -1.77 -1.72
CA LEU A 121 15.30 -0.91 -2.85
C LEU A 121 14.31 -1.05 -4.00
N ALA A 122 13.87 -2.28 -4.33
CA ALA A 122 12.82 -2.51 -5.33
C ALA A 122 11.50 -1.83 -4.93
N ARG A 123 11.12 -1.92 -3.65
CA ARG A 123 9.95 -1.21 -3.13
C ARG A 123 10.11 0.32 -3.25
N LYS A 124 11.26 0.87 -2.87
CA LYS A 124 11.54 2.32 -2.98
C LYS A 124 11.50 2.77 -4.44
N ALA A 125 12.17 2.06 -5.34
CA ALA A 125 12.15 2.34 -6.77
C ALA A 125 10.73 2.27 -7.35
N ARG A 126 9.94 1.26 -6.97
CA ARG A 126 8.53 1.13 -7.37
C ARG A 126 7.73 2.38 -6.99
N TYR A 127 7.80 2.80 -5.74
CA TYR A 127 7.05 3.98 -5.29
C TYR A 127 7.52 5.25 -5.99
N SER A 128 8.83 5.45 -6.19
CA SER A 128 9.37 6.62 -6.91
C SER A 128 8.87 6.68 -8.36
N ILE A 129 8.84 5.54 -9.06
CA ILE A 129 8.34 5.46 -10.44
C ILE A 129 6.83 5.72 -10.48
N LEU A 130 6.05 5.09 -9.60
CA LEU A 130 4.59 5.29 -9.54
C LEU A 130 4.23 6.74 -9.20
N VAL A 131 4.97 7.37 -8.30
CA VAL A 131 4.77 8.79 -7.95
C VAL A 131 5.03 9.69 -9.16
N ARG A 132 6.14 9.47 -9.88
CA ARG A 132 6.46 10.23 -11.10
C ARG A 132 5.37 10.07 -12.16
N GLU A 133 4.93 8.84 -12.43
CA GLU A 133 3.83 8.59 -13.38
C GLU A 133 2.52 9.24 -12.93
N CYS A 134 2.22 9.18 -11.64
CA CYS A 134 1.04 9.79 -11.06
C CYS A 134 1.02 11.32 -11.26
N LEU A 135 2.17 11.99 -11.07
CA LEU A 135 2.35 13.42 -11.33
C LEU A 135 2.19 13.75 -12.82
N GLN A 136 2.85 13.00 -13.71
CA GLN A 136 2.78 13.21 -15.17
C GLN A 136 1.36 13.05 -15.72
N LYS A 137 0.53 12.17 -15.11
CA LYS A 137 -0.87 11.96 -15.51
C LYS A 137 -1.86 12.83 -14.74
N ASN A 138 -1.39 13.74 -13.88
CA ASN A 138 -2.24 14.54 -12.99
C ASN A 138 -3.20 13.68 -12.16
N CYS A 139 -2.71 12.55 -11.64
CA CYS A 139 -3.45 11.67 -10.74
C CYS A 139 -3.17 12.06 -9.28
N LYS A 140 -4.19 11.95 -8.41
CA LYS A 140 -4.05 12.14 -6.96
C LYS A 140 -3.94 10.82 -6.19
N TYR A 141 -4.29 9.71 -6.83
CA TYR A 141 -4.35 8.40 -6.19
C TYR A 141 -3.62 7.34 -7.01
N ILE A 142 -2.82 6.54 -6.31
CA ILE A 142 -2.24 5.29 -6.80
C ILE A 142 -3.05 4.14 -6.20
N LEU A 143 -3.67 3.31 -7.02
CA LEU A 143 -4.45 2.16 -6.60
C LEU A 143 -3.57 0.92 -6.51
N MET A 144 -3.63 0.20 -5.38
CA MET A 144 -2.86 -1.02 -5.12
C MET A 144 -3.76 -2.16 -4.62
N GLY A 145 -3.57 -3.36 -5.13
CA GLY A 145 -4.37 -4.54 -4.81
C GLY A 145 -3.96 -5.27 -3.52
N HIS A 146 -3.60 -4.55 -2.45
CA HIS A 146 -3.37 -5.18 -1.15
C HIS A 146 -4.67 -5.67 -0.54
N HIS A 147 -4.64 -6.85 0.12
CA HIS A 147 -5.80 -7.56 0.61
C HIS A 147 -5.68 -7.95 2.09
N LYS A 148 -6.70 -8.64 2.63
CA LYS A 148 -6.82 -9.02 4.04
C LYS A 148 -5.58 -9.77 4.56
N ASP A 149 -5.07 -10.76 3.81
CA ASP A 149 -3.88 -11.49 4.23
C ASP A 149 -2.62 -10.60 4.26
N ASP A 150 -2.48 -9.61 3.36
CA ASP A 150 -1.38 -8.64 3.42
C ASP A 150 -1.43 -7.76 4.69
N GLN A 151 -2.63 -7.45 5.20
CA GLN A 151 -2.81 -6.76 6.47
C GLN A 151 -2.28 -7.60 7.63
N ILE A 152 -2.70 -8.86 7.70
CA ILE A 152 -2.28 -9.81 8.73
C ILE A 152 -0.77 -10.04 8.68
N GLU A 153 -0.21 -10.29 7.49
CA GLU A 153 1.24 -10.44 7.31
C GLU A 153 2.00 -9.20 7.80
N THR A 154 1.49 -8.01 7.46
CA THR A 154 2.12 -6.75 7.88
C THR A 154 2.03 -6.56 9.39
N PHE A 155 0.91 -6.90 10.01
CA PHE A 155 0.71 -6.87 11.45
C PHE A 155 1.72 -7.79 12.16
N LEU A 156 1.80 -9.05 11.76
CA LEU A 156 2.70 -10.04 12.37
C LEU A 156 4.18 -9.67 12.19
N ILE A 157 4.58 -9.16 11.02
CA ILE A 157 5.93 -8.64 10.78
C ILE A 157 6.25 -7.46 11.70
N ARG A 158 5.30 -6.58 11.95
CA ARG A 158 5.51 -5.42 12.82
C ARG A 158 5.49 -5.80 14.30
N LEU A 159 4.64 -6.75 14.67
CA LEU A 159 4.60 -7.35 16.00
C LEU A 159 5.95 -7.99 16.35
N SER A 160 6.52 -8.80 15.45
CA SER A 160 7.83 -9.42 15.65
C SER A 160 9.00 -8.44 15.79
N ARG A 161 8.78 -7.17 15.43
CA ARG A 161 9.75 -6.07 15.58
C ARG A 161 9.51 -5.17 16.79
N GLY A 162 8.56 -5.53 17.66
CA GLY A 162 8.20 -4.72 18.82
C GLY A 162 7.58 -3.36 18.45
N SER A 163 6.77 -3.30 17.39
CA SER A 163 6.13 -2.04 16.99
C SER A 163 5.03 -1.65 17.97
N GLY A 164 4.93 -0.36 18.32
CA GLY A 164 3.82 0.20 19.11
C GLY A 164 2.54 0.40 18.28
N VAL A 165 1.53 1.06 18.85
CA VAL A 165 0.18 1.26 18.31
C VAL A 165 0.19 1.67 16.83
N ARG A 166 0.94 2.73 16.48
CA ARG A 166 1.04 3.22 15.10
C ARG A 166 1.63 2.18 14.13
N GLY A 167 2.56 1.37 14.58
CA GLY A 167 3.13 0.30 13.77
C GLY A 167 2.12 -0.82 13.57
N LEU A 168 1.51 -1.29 14.64
CA LEU A 168 0.57 -2.41 14.65
C LEU A 168 -0.75 -2.09 13.94
N SER A 169 -1.15 -0.81 13.82
CA SER A 169 -2.31 -0.40 13.02
C SER A 169 -2.21 -0.78 11.53
N SER A 170 -1.11 -1.39 11.12
CA SER A 170 -0.87 -2.00 9.81
C SER A 170 -1.04 -1.02 8.62
N MET A 171 -1.75 -1.38 7.55
CA MET A 171 -1.93 -0.51 6.40
C MET A 171 -3.30 0.19 6.46
N GLU A 172 -3.32 1.49 6.20
CA GLU A 172 -4.56 2.25 6.03
C GLU A 172 -5.12 2.07 4.61
N MET A 173 -6.44 2.12 4.46
CA MET A 173 -7.11 2.09 3.15
C MET A 173 -6.62 3.24 2.27
N ILE A 174 -6.46 4.43 2.84
CA ILE A 174 -5.89 5.60 2.17
C ILE A 174 -4.70 6.09 2.99
N SER A 175 -3.51 6.05 2.41
CA SER A 175 -2.30 6.59 3.05
C SER A 175 -1.62 7.63 2.17
N LYS A 176 -1.05 8.67 2.79
CA LYS A 176 -0.26 9.69 2.07
C LYS A 176 1.09 9.12 1.65
N VAL A 177 1.50 9.39 0.42
CA VAL A 177 2.87 9.16 -0.05
C VAL A 177 3.67 10.46 0.08
N ASN A 178 3.07 11.55 -0.38
CA ASN A 178 3.57 12.91 -0.21
C ASN A 178 2.39 13.89 -0.06
N SER A 179 2.64 15.21 -0.13
CA SER A 179 1.59 16.24 -0.02
C SER A 179 0.46 16.07 -1.04
N ASN A 180 0.75 15.59 -2.24
CA ASN A 180 -0.17 15.61 -3.38
C ASN A 180 -0.70 14.23 -3.76
N ILE A 181 0.00 13.15 -3.38
CA ILE A 181 -0.31 11.79 -3.83
C ILE A 181 -0.64 10.90 -2.63
N LYS A 182 -1.72 10.13 -2.78
CA LYS A 182 -2.18 9.12 -1.83
C LYS A 182 -2.17 7.74 -2.47
N VAL A 183 -1.94 6.70 -1.68
CA VAL A 183 -2.20 5.30 -2.06
C VAL A 183 -3.59 4.93 -1.57
N PHE A 184 -4.36 4.30 -2.45
CA PHE A 184 -5.66 3.73 -2.14
C PHE A 184 -5.64 2.21 -2.30
N ARG A 185 -6.10 1.48 -1.28
CA ARG A 185 -6.10 0.00 -1.20
C ARG A 185 -7.53 -0.48 -0.97
N PRO A 186 -8.34 -0.64 -2.02
CA PRO A 186 -9.76 -0.97 -1.85
C PRO A 186 -10.02 -2.37 -1.29
N PHE A 187 -9.05 -3.29 -1.39
CA PHE A 187 -9.24 -4.70 -1.07
C PHE A 187 -8.70 -5.13 0.31
N LEU A 188 -8.34 -4.19 1.20
CA LEU A 188 -7.75 -4.52 2.51
C LEU A 188 -8.59 -5.45 3.38
N GLU A 189 -9.91 -5.47 3.18
CA GLU A 189 -10.86 -6.32 3.90
C GLU A 189 -11.24 -7.58 3.11
N ILE A 190 -10.80 -7.69 1.86
CA ILE A 190 -11.17 -8.77 0.95
C ILE A 190 -10.23 -9.96 1.12
N GLU A 191 -10.80 -11.15 1.21
CA GLU A 191 -10.04 -12.39 1.29
C GLU A 191 -9.34 -12.72 -0.03
N LYS A 192 -8.13 -13.25 0.05
CA LYS A 192 -7.31 -13.66 -1.10
C LYS A 192 -8.05 -14.61 -2.06
N LYS A 193 -8.86 -15.54 -1.51
CA LYS A 193 -9.62 -16.51 -2.32
C LYS A 193 -10.60 -15.84 -3.29
N VAL A 194 -11.21 -14.70 -2.90
CA VAL A 194 -12.12 -13.94 -3.76
C VAL A 194 -11.36 -13.31 -4.92
N LEU A 195 -10.16 -12.77 -4.66
CA LEU A 195 -9.33 -12.16 -5.70
C LEU A 195 -8.80 -13.21 -6.70
N ILE A 196 -8.38 -14.39 -6.21
CA ILE A 196 -7.97 -15.52 -7.06
C ILE A 196 -9.12 -15.96 -7.95
N HIS A 197 -10.31 -16.17 -7.37
CA HIS A 197 -11.52 -16.55 -8.10
C HIS A 197 -11.85 -15.54 -9.20
N SER A 198 -11.88 -14.25 -8.86
CA SER A 198 -12.17 -13.17 -9.80
C SER A 198 -11.15 -13.08 -10.94
N ALA A 199 -9.84 -13.17 -10.63
CA ALA A 199 -8.80 -13.14 -11.63
C ALA A 199 -8.91 -14.33 -12.59
N LYS A 200 -9.15 -15.56 -12.10
CA LYS A 200 -9.34 -16.75 -12.91
C LYS A 200 -10.56 -16.65 -13.83
N LYS A 201 -11.68 -16.18 -13.29
CA LYS A 201 -12.93 -16.05 -14.09
C LYS A 201 -12.83 -14.97 -15.16
N ILE A 202 -12.18 -13.83 -14.87
CA ILE A 202 -12.11 -12.69 -15.80
C ILE A 202 -10.98 -12.85 -16.83
N PHE A 203 -9.80 -13.32 -16.41
CA PHE A 203 -8.62 -13.36 -17.28
C PHE A 203 -8.21 -14.76 -17.72
N GLY A 204 -8.63 -15.82 -17.02
CA GLY A 204 -8.21 -17.21 -17.26
C GLY A 204 -6.77 -17.51 -16.82
N GLU A 205 -5.88 -16.52 -16.86
CA GLU A 205 -4.45 -16.65 -16.58
C GLU A 205 -3.92 -15.47 -15.74
N TYR A 206 -2.80 -15.70 -15.03
CA TYR A 206 -2.08 -14.67 -14.25
C TYR A 206 -0.61 -15.06 -14.08
N ILE A 207 0.21 -14.13 -13.60
CA ILE A 207 1.62 -14.38 -13.33
C ILE A 207 1.81 -14.84 -11.88
N ASN A 208 2.45 -15.99 -11.72
CA ASN A 208 2.95 -16.45 -10.42
C ASN A 208 4.40 -15.99 -10.25
N ASP A 209 4.64 -15.09 -9.31
CA ASP A 209 5.99 -14.64 -8.99
C ASP A 209 6.73 -15.72 -8.18
N PRO A 210 7.84 -16.31 -8.68
CA PRO A 210 8.61 -17.33 -7.96
C PRO A 210 9.15 -16.85 -6.62
N SER A 211 9.38 -15.55 -6.45
CA SER A 211 9.87 -14.97 -5.19
C SER A 211 8.89 -15.17 -4.01
N ASN A 212 7.62 -15.46 -4.29
CA ASN A 212 6.61 -15.79 -3.28
C ASN A 212 6.88 -17.10 -2.54
N LYS A 213 7.81 -17.94 -3.03
CA LYS A 213 8.20 -19.22 -2.42
C LYS A 213 9.55 -19.16 -1.70
N ASN A 214 10.26 -18.03 -1.73
CA ASN A 214 11.61 -17.92 -1.19
C ASN A 214 11.60 -17.66 0.32
N ASP A 215 12.01 -18.66 1.10
CA ASP A 215 12.05 -18.66 2.58
C ASP A 215 13.04 -17.68 3.21
N LYS A 216 13.93 -17.09 2.44
CA LYS A 216 14.80 -16.00 2.93
C LYS A 216 13.97 -14.76 3.32
N PHE A 217 12.75 -14.64 2.84
CA PHE A 217 11.90 -13.48 3.10
C PHE A 217 10.98 -13.71 4.30
N LEU A 218 11.04 -12.79 5.27
CA LEU A 218 10.21 -12.84 6.48
C LEU A 218 8.71 -12.97 6.16
N ARG A 219 8.24 -12.33 5.09
CA ARG A 219 6.85 -12.42 4.65
C ARG A 219 6.44 -13.84 4.24
N VAL A 220 7.35 -14.60 3.62
CA VAL A 220 7.11 -16.00 3.27
C VAL A 220 7.07 -16.87 4.52
N LYS A 221 7.98 -16.63 5.48
CA LYS A 221 7.95 -17.32 6.78
C LYS A 221 6.63 -17.08 7.53
N ILE A 222 6.14 -15.84 7.57
CA ILE A 222 4.86 -15.50 8.20
C ILE A 222 3.69 -16.24 7.52
N ARG A 223 3.69 -16.34 6.18
CA ARG A 223 2.67 -17.13 5.45
C ARG A 223 2.65 -18.60 5.85
N LYS A 224 3.81 -19.19 6.15
CA LYS A 224 3.91 -20.58 6.64
C LYS A 224 3.43 -20.72 8.09
N ILE A 225 3.64 -19.72 8.93
CA ILE A 225 3.21 -19.72 10.34
C ILE A 225 1.71 -19.44 10.47
N LEU A 226 1.12 -18.64 9.59
CA LEU A 226 -0.28 -18.23 9.70
C LEU A 226 -1.27 -19.40 9.79
N PRO A 227 -1.17 -20.49 9.00
CA PRO A 227 -2.02 -21.67 9.18
C PRO A 227 -1.89 -22.31 10.57
N ILE A 228 -0.68 -22.35 11.14
CA ILE A 228 -0.43 -22.91 12.48
C ILE A 228 -1.17 -22.07 13.54
N LEU A 229 -1.09 -20.73 13.46
CA LEU A 229 -1.81 -19.82 14.35
C LEU A 229 -3.33 -20.01 14.24
N ILE A 230 -3.85 -20.20 13.03
CA ILE A 230 -5.27 -20.42 12.80
C ILE A 230 -5.72 -21.76 13.45
N ASN A 231 -4.95 -22.81 13.24
CA ASN A 231 -5.24 -24.13 13.84
C ASN A 231 -5.13 -24.11 15.37
N SER A 232 -4.34 -23.19 15.94
CA SER A 232 -4.23 -22.96 17.39
C SER A 232 -5.34 -22.04 17.96
N GLY A 233 -6.38 -21.71 17.18
CA GLY A 233 -7.53 -20.93 17.62
C GLY A 233 -7.45 -19.42 17.36
N ILE A 234 -6.38 -18.91 16.76
CA ILE A 234 -6.27 -17.48 16.42
C ILE A 234 -6.87 -17.23 15.04
N SER A 235 -8.09 -16.72 14.98
CA SER A 235 -8.75 -16.47 13.69
C SER A 235 -8.24 -15.23 12.97
N LYS A 236 -8.30 -15.25 11.62
CA LYS A 236 -7.98 -14.08 10.79
C LYS A 236 -8.86 -12.87 11.15
N ASP A 237 -10.11 -13.09 11.49
CA ASP A 237 -11.06 -12.03 11.81
C ASP A 237 -10.73 -11.36 13.14
N GLN A 238 -10.28 -12.11 14.14
CA GLN A 238 -9.79 -11.56 15.40
C GLN A 238 -8.55 -10.69 15.21
N ILE A 239 -7.60 -11.12 14.36
CA ILE A 239 -6.42 -10.31 14.03
C ILE A 239 -6.84 -9.01 13.32
N ILE A 240 -7.76 -9.08 12.35
CA ILE A 240 -8.27 -7.88 11.66
C ILE A 240 -9.02 -6.96 12.63
N LYS A 241 -9.83 -7.50 13.53
CA LYS A 241 -10.51 -6.71 14.58
C LYS A 241 -9.49 -5.96 15.46
N SER A 242 -8.42 -6.63 15.85
CA SER A 242 -7.32 -6.00 16.62
C SER A 242 -6.63 -4.90 15.82
N ILE A 243 -6.37 -5.11 14.51
CA ILE A 243 -5.81 -4.09 13.63
C ILE A 243 -6.73 -2.86 13.55
N ASN A 244 -8.03 -3.07 13.37
CA ASN A 244 -9.01 -1.99 13.28
C ASN A 244 -9.11 -1.20 14.59
N ASN A 245 -9.11 -1.86 15.75
CA ASN A 245 -9.07 -1.20 17.05
C ASN A 245 -7.81 -0.35 17.21
N LEU A 246 -6.65 -0.88 16.79
CA LEU A 246 -5.39 -0.14 16.81
C LEU A 246 -5.38 1.04 15.83
N GLN A 247 -6.07 0.93 14.68
CA GLN A 247 -6.24 2.05 13.75
C GLN A 247 -7.04 3.19 14.39
N THR A 248 -8.19 2.87 14.99
CA THR A 248 -9.03 3.85 15.69
C THR A 248 -8.25 4.53 16.82
N SER A 249 -7.53 3.76 17.66
CA SER A 249 -6.68 4.32 18.70
C SER A 249 -5.58 5.23 18.15
N SER A 250 -4.94 4.81 17.02
CA SER A 250 -3.91 5.60 16.36
C SER A 250 -4.46 6.90 15.77
N GLU A 251 -5.68 6.90 15.24
CA GLU A 251 -6.36 8.10 14.73
C GLU A 251 -6.63 9.09 15.86
N THR A 252 -7.21 8.63 16.99
CA THR A 252 -7.46 9.45 18.17
C THR A 252 -6.17 10.08 18.71
N LEU A 253 -5.11 9.28 18.85
CA LEU A 253 -3.79 9.78 19.27
C LEU A 253 -3.19 10.78 18.26
N ASN A 254 -3.47 10.63 16.97
CA ASN A 254 -3.01 11.56 15.94
C ASN A 254 -3.74 12.90 16.00
N LEU A 255 -5.04 12.92 16.28
CA LEU A 255 -5.81 14.14 16.47
C LEU A 255 -5.28 14.91 17.68
N TYR A 256 -5.19 14.27 18.84
CA TYR A 256 -4.65 14.87 20.04
C TYR A 256 -3.21 15.38 19.86
N TYR A 257 -2.36 14.58 19.22
CA TYR A 257 -1.01 15.00 18.85
C TYR A 257 -0.99 16.26 17.98
N SER A 258 -1.88 16.34 16.98
CA SER A 258 -1.94 17.50 16.07
C SER A 258 -2.25 18.79 16.84
N ASP A 259 -3.14 18.72 17.81
CA ASP A 259 -3.53 19.89 18.63
C ASP A 259 -2.40 20.33 19.55
N ILE A 260 -1.74 19.39 20.23
CA ILE A 260 -0.55 19.69 21.03
C ILE A 260 0.55 20.29 20.16
N TYR A 261 0.85 19.67 19.02
CA TYR A 261 1.90 20.13 18.11
C TYR A 261 1.69 21.58 17.68
N LYS A 262 0.46 21.96 17.29
CA LYS A 262 0.12 23.33 16.91
C LYS A 262 0.30 24.34 18.05
N LYS A 263 0.04 23.92 19.29
CA LYS A 263 0.16 24.80 20.48
C LYS A 263 1.61 25.09 20.85
N ILE A 264 2.50 24.10 20.77
CA ILE A 264 3.86 24.20 21.33
C ILE A 264 4.97 24.36 20.31
N VAL A 265 4.71 24.10 19.02
CA VAL A 265 5.70 24.20 17.94
C VAL A 265 5.38 25.38 17.05
N LYS A 266 6.30 26.34 16.95
CA LYS A 266 6.21 27.50 16.06
C LYS A 266 7.25 27.39 14.93
N LYS A 267 6.87 27.76 13.71
CA LYS A 267 7.73 27.75 12.53
C LYS A 267 7.91 29.17 12.01
N THR A 268 9.14 29.60 11.85
CA THR A 268 9.49 30.91 11.31
C THR A 268 10.57 30.71 10.26
N GLY A 269 10.18 30.72 8.99
CA GLY A 269 11.08 30.42 7.87
C GLY A 269 11.68 29.00 7.97
N LYS A 270 13.00 28.90 8.07
CA LYS A 270 13.73 27.63 8.26
C LYS A 270 13.89 27.20 9.71
N LYS A 271 13.52 28.08 10.68
CA LYS A 271 13.67 27.83 12.11
C LYS A 271 12.39 27.22 12.69
N ILE A 272 12.55 26.19 13.52
CA ILE A 272 11.46 25.57 14.28
C ILE A 272 11.79 25.75 15.76
N THR A 273 10.87 26.35 16.50
CA THR A 273 11.00 26.57 17.95
C THR A 273 9.96 25.73 18.69
N ILE A 274 10.34 25.21 19.85
CA ILE A 274 9.49 24.43 20.74
C ILE A 274 9.41 25.14 22.08
N GLN A 275 8.21 25.29 22.62
CA GLN A 275 8.01 25.81 23.97
C GLN A 275 8.50 24.78 24.99
N LYS A 276 9.70 25.02 25.57
CA LYS A 276 10.43 24.05 26.40
C LYS A 276 9.60 23.50 27.58
N LYS A 277 8.97 24.35 28.37
CA LYS A 277 8.18 23.95 29.55
C LYS A 277 7.05 23.00 29.18
N SER A 278 6.23 23.37 28.21
CA SER A 278 5.11 22.56 27.73
C SER A 278 5.57 21.27 27.01
N PHE A 279 6.73 21.29 26.35
CA PHE A 279 7.29 20.09 25.72
C PHE A 279 7.79 19.08 26.79
N LEU A 280 8.46 19.53 27.81
CA LEU A 280 9.00 18.66 28.87
C LEU A 280 7.90 18.05 29.76
N SER A 281 6.72 18.69 29.88
CA SER A 281 5.57 18.14 30.61
C SER A 281 4.81 17.05 29.84
N LEU A 282 5.10 16.84 28.53
CA LEU A 282 4.49 15.78 27.76
C LEU A 282 5.07 14.40 28.12
N ASN A 283 4.27 13.35 27.93
CA ASN A 283 4.79 11.99 28.02
C ASN A 283 5.86 11.71 26.95
N LYS A 284 6.70 10.72 27.22
CA LYS A 284 7.86 10.37 26.38
C LYS A 284 7.48 10.05 24.91
N GLU A 285 6.34 9.41 24.68
CA GLU A 285 5.90 9.05 23.33
C GLU A 285 5.61 10.29 22.48
N PHE A 286 4.93 11.31 23.07
CA PHE A 286 4.68 12.57 22.39
C PHE A 286 5.96 13.35 22.13
N GLN A 287 6.87 13.39 23.09
CA GLN A 287 8.18 14.03 22.92
C GLN A 287 8.96 13.42 21.74
N ILE A 288 9.04 12.07 21.68
CA ILE A 288 9.70 11.34 20.59
C ILE A 288 9.03 11.66 19.25
N LYS A 289 7.70 11.67 19.19
CA LYS A 289 6.94 11.93 17.98
C LYS A 289 7.11 13.36 17.47
N ILE A 290 7.12 14.35 18.38
CA ILE A 290 7.33 15.77 18.04
C ILE A 290 8.73 15.95 17.44
N LEU A 291 9.78 15.52 18.13
CA LEU A 291 11.15 15.62 17.64
C LEU A 291 11.34 14.84 16.34
N GLY A 292 10.80 13.62 16.25
CA GLY A 292 10.86 12.81 15.04
C GLY A 292 10.26 13.51 13.81
N ASN A 293 9.12 14.18 13.98
CA ASN A 293 8.47 14.93 12.90
C ASN A 293 9.27 16.20 12.54
N ILE A 294 9.81 16.90 13.51
CA ILE A 294 10.65 18.09 13.27
C ILE A 294 11.90 17.69 12.47
N PHE A 295 12.62 16.65 12.87
CA PHE A 295 13.79 16.19 12.11
C PHE A 295 13.45 15.69 10.71
N LYS A 296 12.32 14.98 10.57
CA LYS A 296 11.83 14.55 9.27
C LYS A 296 11.56 15.75 8.35
N GLU A 297 10.98 16.81 8.89
CA GLU A 297 10.65 18.02 8.14
C GLU A 297 11.90 18.80 7.75
N LEU A 298 12.80 19.07 8.70
CA LEU A 298 14.05 19.79 8.48
C LEU A 298 14.92 19.13 7.40
N LYS A 299 15.01 17.80 7.45
CA LYS A 299 15.79 17.01 6.48
C LYS A 299 15.06 16.68 5.19
N LYS A 300 13.76 16.94 5.09
CA LYS A 300 12.92 16.53 3.96
C LYS A 300 13.05 15.02 3.67
N THR A 301 13.18 14.20 4.72
CA THR A 301 13.29 12.73 4.61
C THR A 301 11.92 12.07 4.73
N ASP A 302 11.80 10.84 4.18
CA ASP A 302 10.54 10.08 4.27
C ASP A 302 10.28 9.54 5.68
N TYR A 303 11.34 9.33 6.47
CA TYR A 303 11.29 8.73 7.80
C TYR A 303 11.99 9.57 8.85
N PRO A 304 11.49 9.60 10.09
CA PRO A 304 12.18 10.23 11.21
C PRO A 304 13.46 9.46 11.57
N PRO A 305 14.37 10.05 12.34
CA PRO A 305 15.50 9.36 12.93
C PRO A 305 15.05 8.15 13.77
N ARG A 306 15.95 7.18 13.98
CA ARG A 306 15.66 6.03 14.84
C ARG A 306 15.33 6.48 16.26
N VAL A 307 14.33 5.87 16.89
CA VAL A 307 13.83 6.21 18.23
C VAL A 307 14.97 6.31 19.26
N LYS A 308 15.89 5.33 19.29
CA LYS A 308 17.05 5.36 20.19
C LYS A 308 17.88 6.66 20.10
N LYS A 309 18.03 7.23 18.90
CA LYS A 309 18.76 8.50 18.71
C LYS A 309 17.98 9.70 19.28
N ILE A 310 16.66 9.69 19.12
CA ILE A 310 15.79 10.72 19.67
C ILE A 310 15.75 10.63 21.21
N GLU A 311 15.67 9.43 21.77
CA GLU A 311 15.73 9.19 23.21
C GLU A 311 17.06 9.69 23.83
N PHE A 312 18.17 9.47 23.13
CA PHE A 312 19.46 10.00 23.57
C PHE A 312 19.47 11.53 23.58
N LEU A 313 18.90 12.17 22.55
CA LEU A 313 18.73 13.63 22.55
C LEU A 313 17.85 14.11 23.70
N LEU A 314 16.71 13.44 23.97
CA LEU A 314 15.81 13.79 25.09
C LEU A 314 16.53 13.74 26.43
N LYS A 315 17.34 12.71 26.69
CA LYS A 315 18.14 12.62 27.92
C LYS A 315 19.12 13.79 28.06
N ARG A 316 19.67 14.29 26.95
CA ARG A 316 20.56 15.45 26.95
C ARG A 316 19.82 16.78 27.15
N LEU A 317 18.63 16.95 26.52
CA LEU A 317 17.79 18.13 26.67
C LEU A 317 17.35 18.38 28.14
N MET A 318 17.33 17.36 28.99
CA MET A 318 16.99 17.44 30.40
C MET A 318 18.17 17.92 31.28
N ARG A 319 19.41 17.93 30.74
CA ARG A 319 20.58 18.42 31.47
C ARG A 319 20.60 19.96 31.50
N ARG A 320 21.10 20.54 32.57
CA ARG A 320 21.21 22.01 32.75
C ARG A 320 22.25 22.64 31.80
N ASP A 321 23.28 21.89 31.41
CA ASP A 321 24.41 22.30 30.61
C ASP A 321 24.19 22.12 29.07
N PHE A 322 22.98 21.80 28.64
CA PHE A 322 22.67 21.60 27.23
C PHE A 322 22.78 22.91 26.43
N LYS A 323 23.81 23.00 25.58
CA LYS A 323 24.02 24.15 24.68
C LYS A 323 23.64 23.80 23.24
N ASN A 324 24.37 22.89 22.61
CA ASN A 324 24.18 22.52 21.20
C ASN A 324 24.28 21.00 21.02
N TYR A 325 23.51 20.47 20.09
CA TYR A 325 23.56 19.05 19.74
C TYR A 325 23.14 18.84 18.28
N SER A 326 23.97 18.13 17.51
CA SER A 326 23.64 17.73 16.15
C SER A 326 23.06 16.34 16.12
N LEU A 327 21.88 16.19 15.57
CA LEU A 327 21.22 14.90 15.35
C LEU A 327 20.84 14.75 13.88
N ALA A 328 21.32 13.66 13.29
CA ALA A 328 21.03 13.34 11.91
C ALA A 328 21.43 14.46 10.92
N GLY A 329 22.41 15.33 11.27
CA GLY A 329 22.87 16.47 10.45
C GLY A 329 21.94 17.69 10.50
N CYS A 330 21.19 17.85 11.59
CA CYS A 330 20.47 19.08 11.95
C CYS A 330 21.05 19.62 13.25
#